data_d2b2f7d5137cbc9a61a09a5ca6c17359
#
_entry.id   d2b2f7d5137cbc9a61a09a5ca6c17359
#
_cell.length_a   1.000
_cell.length_b   1.000
_cell.length_c   1.000
_cell.angle_alpha   90.00
_cell.angle_beta   90.00
_cell.angle_gamma   90.00
#
_symmetry.space_group_name_H-M   'P 1'
#
loop_
_entity.id
_entity.type
_entity.pdbx_description
1 polymer ?
#
loop_
_entity_poly.entity_id
_entity_poly.type
_entity_poly.pdbx_seq_one_letter_code
_entity_poly.pdbx_strand_id
1 'polypeptide(L)'
;NNTFMGTHILVPKEGIAVHINAFNFPVWGMLEKIAVNLLAGMPCVVKPATVTSYLTEAVVKEIIASKILPQGALQLICGSAGDILDHVTSQDVVTFTGSASTGLMLKSNPNILRENVPFNMEADSLNCIVLGEDVTPSTPEWNIFIKEVRKEITLKAGQRCTGIRRIFVPENKMEDLWREIGASLAQTVIGDPLNASVRMGSLAGQTQRNEVKEQIQKLLASSQIVYGSLDSVEVIDADANKGAFMSPVLLMNENPFTAKEAHEVEAFGPVSTIMPYKKAEDAIALSKLGKGSLVSTIVTADHKIAQQYVVGAASHHGRILVLNNECAKESTGHGSPLPLLVHGGPGRAGGGEEMGGKRGVMHYLQR
;
A
#
# COMPACT_ATOMS: atom_id res chain seq x y z
N ASN A 1 -35.94 2.66 -39.19
CA ASN A 1 -36.68 3.60 -38.34
C ASN A 1 -36.06 3.65 -36.97
N ASN A 2 -35.31 4.72 -36.67
CA ASN A 2 -34.77 4.96 -35.35
C ASN A 2 -35.78 5.76 -34.52
N THR A 3 -36.84 5.09 -34.06
CA THR A 3 -37.92 5.71 -33.27
C THR A 3 -37.62 5.73 -31.76
N PHE A 4 -36.56 5.02 -31.34
CA PHE A 4 -36.10 4.96 -29.94
C PHE A 4 -34.61 5.19 -29.87
N MET A 5 -34.19 6.09 -28.97
CA MET A 5 -32.78 6.36 -28.66
C MET A 5 -32.61 6.44 -27.14
N GLY A 6 -31.72 5.62 -26.59
CA GLY A 6 -31.31 5.72 -25.20
C GLY A 6 -30.10 6.62 -25.07
N THR A 7 -30.10 7.51 -24.08
CA THR A 7 -28.98 8.39 -23.76
C THR A 7 -28.65 8.27 -22.27
N HIS A 8 -27.39 8.12 -21.95
CA HIS A 8 -26.90 8.21 -20.56
C HIS A 8 -26.42 9.64 -20.29
N ILE A 9 -26.98 10.26 -19.27
CA ILE A 9 -26.55 11.56 -18.77
C ILE A 9 -25.90 11.33 -17.40
N LEU A 10 -24.70 11.84 -17.23
CA LEU A 10 -23.96 11.78 -15.97
C LEU A 10 -24.11 13.12 -15.26
N VAL A 11 -24.63 13.10 -14.04
CA VAL A 11 -24.81 14.29 -13.21
C VAL A 11 -24.08 14.12 -11.88
N PRO A 12 -23.54 15.20 -11.27
CA PRO A 12 -23.01 15.13 -9.91
C PRO A 12 -24.06 14.62 -8.92
N LYS A 13 -23.63 13.85 -7.93
CA LYS A 13 -24.46 13.60 -6.76
C LYS A 13 -24.67 14.90 -5.98
N GLU A 14 -25.78 15.03 -5.26
CA GLU A 14 -26.16 16.26 -4.55
C GLU A 14 -25.54 16.40 -3.17
N GLY A 15 -24.83 15.35 -2.68
CA GLY A 15 -24.20 15.31 -1.36
C GLY A 15 -22.75 15.77 -1.36
N ILE A 16 -21.96 15.19 -0.44
CA ILE A 16 -20.54 15.46 -0.24
C ILE A 16 -19.68 14.19 -0.36
N ALA A 17 -18.42 14.37 -0.71
CA ALA A 17 -17.42 13.33 -0.58
C ALA A 17 -16.73 13.42 0.79
N VAL A 18 -16.77 12.34 1.58
CA VAL A 18 -16.08 12.22 2.86
C VAL A 18 -14.83 11.38 2.68
N HIS A 19 -13.64 11.97 2.85
CA HIS A 19 -12.36 11.31 2.68
C HIS A 19 -11.66 11.08 4.00
N ILE A 20 -11.61 9.84 4.47
CA ILE A 20 -10.87 9.43 5.67
C ILE A 20 -9.54 8.82 5.22
N ASN A 21 -8.44 9.53 5.43
CA ASN A 21 -7.14 9.25 4.84
C ASN A 21 -6.14 8.68 5.83
N ALA A 22 -5.22 7.82 5.33
CA ALA A 22 -4.12 7.25 6.09
C ALA A 22 -2.99 8.27 6.33
N PHE A 23 -2.11 7.94 7.28
CA PHE A 23 -1.01 8.80 7.69
C PHE A 23 0.18 8.82 6.71
N ASN A 24 0.36 7.78 5.93
CA ASN A 24 1.58 7.56 5.15
C ASN A 24 1.68 8.39 3.88
N PHE A 25 0.56 8.87 3.34
CA PHE A 25 0.50 9.81 2.21
C PHE A 25 -0.47 10.96 2.50
N PRO A 26 -0.18 11.83 3.50
CA PRO A 26 -1.13 12.82 4.00
C PRO A 26 -1.54 13.86 2.97
N VAL A 27 -0.64 14.24 2.06
CA VAL A 27 -0.89 15.22 0.99
C VAL A 27 -1.36 14.52 -0.28
N TRP A 28 -0.61 13.54 -0.75
CA TRP A 28 -0.96 12.80 -1.98
C TRP A 28 -2.34 12.14 -1.88
N GLY A 29 -2.59 11.37 -0.81
CA GLY A 29 -3.87 10.67 -0.63
C GLY A 29 -5.07 11.60 -0.52
N MET A 30 -4.88 12.84 -0.02
CA MET A 30 -5.90 13.87 -0.10
C MET A 30 -6.09 14.36 -1.54
N LEU A 31 -5.01 14.81 -2.19
CA LEU A 31 -5.09 15.46 -3.51
C LEU A 31 -5.65 14.50 -4.57
N GLU A 32 -5.27 13.24 -4.56
CA GLU A 32 -5.77 12.22 -5.47
C GLU A 32 -7.29 12.09 -5.41
N LYS A 33 -7.87 12.10 -4.21
CA LYS A 33 -9.30 11.96 -3.99
C LYS A 33 -10.07 13.25 -4.28
N ILE A 34 -9.59 14.39 -3.75
CA ILE A 34 -10.31 15.66 -3.95
C ILE A 34 -10.29 16.13 -5.39
N ALA A 35 -9.26 15.81 -6.16
CA ALA A 35 -9.18 16.18 -7.56
C ALA A 35 -10.35 15.62 -8.36
N VAL A 36 -10.73 14.36 -8.14
CA VAL A 36 -11.77 13.68 -8.91
C VAL A 36 -13.18 14.06 -8.44
N ASN A 37 -13.43 14.23 -7.13
CA ASN A 37 -14.75 14.68 -6.68
C ASN A 37 -15.02 16.14 -7.03
N LEU A 38 -14.03 17.03 -6.94
CA LEU A 38 -14.17 18.42 -7.34
C LEU A 38 -14.36 18.56 -8.85
N LEU A 39 -13.67 17.73 -9.66
CA LEU A 39 -13.88 17.67 -11.10
C LEU A 39 -15.29 17.18 -11.45
N ALA A 40 -15.87 16.28 -10.65
CA ALA A 40 -17.26 15.86 -10.79
C ALA A 40 -18.27 16.95 -10.36
N GLY A 41 -17.83 18.02 -9.69
CA GLY A 41 -18.71 19.08 -9.16
C GLY A 41 -19.20 18.82 -7.73
N MET A 42 -18.64 17.86 -7.01
CA MET A 42 -19.05 17.45 -5.68
C MET A 42 -18.10 18.04 -4.62
N PRO A 43 -18.57 18.77 -3.59
CA PRO A 43 -17.74 19.26 -2.51
C PRO A 43 -17.26 18.12 -1.61
N CYS A 44 -16.26 18.40 -0.77
CA CYS A 44 -15.70 17.36 0.09
C CYS A 44 -15.31 17.82 1.49
N VAL A 45 -15.33 16.86 2.40
CA VAL A 45 -14.74 16.94 3.75
C VAL A 45 -13.59 15.94 3.83
N VAL A 46 -12.41 16.43 4.16
CA VAL A 46 -11.21 15.60 4.32
C VAL A 46 -10.88 15.44 5.80
N LYS A 47 -10.70 14.19 6.21
CA LYS A 47 -10.26 13.81 7.56
C LYS A 47 -8.93 13.06 7.46
N PRO A 48 -7.77 13.71 7.59
CA PRO A 48 -6.46 13.06 7.60
C PRO A 48 -6.24 12.28 8.90
N ALA A 49 -5.28 11.35 8.88
CA ALA A 49 -4.79 10.74 10.10
C ALA A 49 -4.13 11.78 11.01
N THR A 50 -4.44 11.72 12.31
CA THR A 50 -4.05 12.76 13.28
C THR A 50 -2.55 13.01 13.32
N VAL A 51 -1.72 11.96 13.26
CA VAL A 51 -0.26 12.05 13.39
C VAL A 51 0.40 12.88 12.27
N THR A 52 -0.23 12.98 11.10
CA THR A 52 0.29 13.76 9.94
C THR A 52 -0.67 14.84 9.46
N SER A 53 -1.72 15.14 10.23
CA SER A 53 -2.75 16.12 9.86
C SER A 53 -2.20 17.54 9.64
N TYR A 54 -1.13 17.91 10.33
CA TYR A 54 -0.48 19.23 10.18
C TYR A 54 0.02 19.47 8.74
N LEU A 55 0.47 18.42 8.03
CA LEU A 55 0.89 18.54 6.63
C LEU A 55 -0.31 18.78 5.71
N THR A 56 -1.40 18.04 5.95
CA THR A 56 -2.65 18.22 5.20
C THR A 56 -3.24 19.61 5.45
N GLU A 57 -3.26 20.07 6.70
CA GLU A 57 -3.75 21.39 7.08
C GLU A 57 -2.95 22.51 6.36
N ALA A 58 -1.62 22.41 6.34
CA ALA A 58 -0.79 23.38 5.65
C ALA A 58 -1.16 23.52 4.16
N VAL A 59 -1.32 22.38 3.46
CA VAL A 59 -1.70 22.39 2.04
C VAL A 59 -3.13 22.90 1.84
N VAL A 60 -4.08 22.54 2.70
CA VAL A 60 -5.47 23.02 2.62
C VAL A 60 -5.51 24.54 2.81
N LYS A 61 -4.73 25.10 3.74
CA LYS A 61 -4.60 26.56 3.92
C LYS A 61 -4.13 27.26 2.64
N GLU A 62 -3.14 26.72 1.95
CA GLU A 62 -2.65 27.26 0.68
C GLU A 62 -3.72 27.18 -0.43
N ILE A 63 -4.44 26.06 -0.54
CA ILE A 63 -5.52 25.92 -1.50
C ILE A 63 -6.62 26.95 -1.24
N ILE A 64 -7.03 27.15 0.01
CA ILE A 64 -8.06 28.14 0.39
C ILE A 64 -7.57 29.57 0.11
N ALA A 65 -6.32 29.88 0.48
CA ALA A 65 -5.72 31.20 0.25
C ALA A 65 -5.61 31.55 -1.23
N SER A 66 -5.38 30.57 -2.09
CA SER A 66 -5.30 30.76 -3.55
C SER A 66 -6.63 31.15 -4.20
N LYS A 67 -7.76 30.90 -3.54
CA LYS A 67 -9.12 31.17 -4.03
C LYS A 67 -9.48 30.46 -5.37
N ILE A 68 -8.78 29.37 -5.69
CA ILE A 68 -9.05 28.59 -6.91
C ILE A 68 -10.33 27.73 -6.79
N LEU A 69 -10.80 27.48 -5.58
CA LEU A 69 -12.03 26.73 -5.30
C LEU A 69 -13.12 27.65 -4.77
N PRO A 70 -14.40 27.36 -5.06
CA PRO A 70 -15.53 28.02 -4.42
C PRO A 70 -15.50 27.82 -2.90
N GLN A 71 -16.06 28.80 -2.17
CA GLN A 71 -16.18 28.68 -0.72
C GLN A 71 -17.00 27.43 -0.33
N GLY A 72 -16.48 26.62 0.60
CA GLY A 72 -17.12 25.38 1.07
C GLY A 72 -16.85 24.16 0.21
N ALA A 73 -16.21 24.29 -0.95
CA ALA A 73 -15.91 23.13 -1.81
C ALA A 73 -14.92 22.14 -1.17
N LEU A 74 -14.01 22.64 -0.34
CA LEU A 74 -13.05 21.81 0.42
C LEU A 74 -13.09 22.20 1.89
N GLN A 75 -13.35 21.22 2.75
CA GLN A 75 -13.36 21.37 4.20
C GLN A 75 -12.44 20.35 4.85
N LEU A 76 -11.89 20.67 6.03
CA LEU A 76 -10.91 19.84 6.74
C LEU A 76 -11.35 19.61 8.19
N ILE A 77 -11.28 18.36 8.64
CA ILE A 77 -11.45 17.97 10.06
C ILE A 77 -10.15 17.34 10.54
N CYS A 78 -9.42 18.04 11.43
CA CYS A 78 -8.26 17.49 12.13
C CYS A 78 -8.73 16.84 13.45
N GLY A 79 -8.27 15.62 13.72
CA GLY A 79 -8.65 14.87 14.92
C GLY A 79 -9.56 13.69 14.65
N SER A 80 -10.53 13.42 15.55
CA SER A 80 -11.51 12.33 15.38
C SER A 80 -12.48 12.61 14.23
N ALA A 81 -12.97 11.55 13.60
CA ALA A 81 -14.09 11.65 12.65
C ALA A 81 -15.43 11.98 13.36
N GLY A 82 -15.48 11.82 14.69
CA GLY A 82 -16.72 12.01 15.44
C GLY A 82 -17.85 11.12 14.91
N ASP A 83 -18.99 11.72 14.72
CA ASP A 83 -20.24 11.13 14.24
C ASP A 83 -20.53 11.43 12.76
N ILE A 84 -19.55 11.89 11.99
CA ILE A 84 -19.75 12.33 10.58
C ILE A 84 -20.46 11.27 9.73
N LEU A 85 -20.22 9.97 9.99
CA LEU A 85 -20.85 8.89 9.25
C LEU A 85 -22.34 8.68 9.61
N ASP A 86 -22.80 9.22 10.72
CA ASP A 86 -24.21 9.14 11.12
C ASP A 86 -25.08 10.16 10.37
N HIS A 87 -24.44 11.11 9.66
CA HIS A 87 -25.10 12.18 8.93
C HIS A 87 -25.06 12.02 7.40
N VAL A 88 -24.30 11.03 6.89
CA VAL A 88 -24.21 10.80 5.43
C VAL A 88 -25.47 10.11 4.88
N THR A 89 -25.78 10.39 3.63
CA THR A 89 -26.95 9.89 2.91
C THR A 89 -26.54 9.11 1.65
N SER A 90 -27.50 8.57 0.93
CA SER A 90 -27.29 7.90 -0.36
C SER A 90 -26.67 8.80 -1.45
N GLN A 91 -26.73 10.13 -1.26
CA GLN A 91 -26.14 11.11 -2.18
C GLN A 91 -24.67 11.39 -1.87
N ASP A 92 -24.19 10.97 -0.70
CA ASP A 92 -22.79 11.13 -0.30
C ASP A 92 -21.92 9.96 -0.79
N VAL A 93 -20.61 10.16 -0.78
CA VAL A 93 -19.61 9.11 -1.06
C VAL A 93 -18.56 9.11 0.03
N VAL A 94 -18.35 7.97 0.66
CA VAL A 94 -17.30 7.81 1.67
C VAL A 94 -16.13 7.06 1.06
N THR A 95 -14.92 7.58 1.25
CA THR A 95 -13.67 6.86 0.91
C THR A 95 -12.82 6.70 2.16
N PHE A 96 -12.25 5.53 2.32
CA PHE A 96 -11.38 5.21 3.44
C PHE A 96 -10.09 4.56 2.95
N THR A 97 -8.96 5.03 3.48
CA THR A 97 -7.65 4.37 3.36
C THR A 97 -7.04 4.21 4.75
N GLY A 98 -6.71 2.98 5.13
CA GLY A 98 -6.15 2.68 6.45
C GLY A 98 -6.12 1.20 6.78
N SER A 99 -6.16 0.85 8.09
CA SER A 99 -6.17 -0.54 8.52
C SER A 99 -7.49 -1.24 8.19
N ALA A 100 -7.44 -2.54 7.90
CA ALA A 100 -8.64 -3.35 7.61
C ALA A 100 -9.64 -3.33 8.77
N SER A 101 -9.16 -3.36 10.02
CA SER A 101 -10.03 -3.32 11.20
C SER A 101 -10.81 -2.00 11.30
N THR A 102 -10.14 -0.86 11.09
CA THR A 102 -10.81 0.45 11.07
C THR A 102 -11.75 0.55 9.88
N GLY A 103 -11.32 0.12 8.70
CA GLY A 103 -12.18 0.13 7.51
C GLY A 103 -13.45 -0.69 7.69
N LEU A 104 -13.34 -1.89 8.27
CA LEU A 104 -14.49 -2.74 8.56
C LEU A 104 -15.43 -2.09 9.58
N MET A 105 -14.89 -1.50 10.65
CA MET A 105 -15.66 -0.78 11.66
C MET A 105 -16.46 0.36 11.02
N LEU A 106 -15.83 1.20 10.22
CA LEU A 106 -16.49 2.33 9.54
C LEU A 106 -17.52 1.86 8.51
N LYS A 107 -17.20 0.85 7.70
CA LYS A 107 -18.10 0.28 6.70
C LYS A 107 -19.32 -0.39 7.33
N SER A 108 -19.19 -0.89 8.57
CA SER A 108 -20.27 -1.51 9.31
C SER A 108 -21.14 -0.50 10.07
N ASN A 109 -20.89 0.80 9.93
CA ASN A 109 -21.73 1.83 10.55
C ASN A 109 -23.19 1.63 10.11
N PRO A 110 -24.17 1.58 11.06
CA PRO A 110 -25.57 1.32 10.72
C PRO A 110 -26.16 2.32 9.71
N ASN A 111 -25.71 3.57 9.72
CA ASN A 111 -26.19 4.59 8.78
C ASN A 111 -25.67 4.33 7.35
N ILE A 112 -24.39 3.96 7.21
CA ILE A 112 -23.82 3.56 5.91
C ILE A 112 -24.63 2.43 5.29
N LEU A 113 -25.02 1.43 6.09
CA LEU A 113 -25.78 0.28 5.63
C LEU A 113 -27.24 0.67 5.30
N ARG A 114 -27.90 1.43 6.19
CA ARG A 114 -29.30 1.83 6.03
C ARG A 114 -29.51 2.73 4.83
N GLU A 115 -28.66 3.72 4.65
CA GLU A 115 -28.74 4.70 3.55
C GLU A 115 -28.08 4.18 2.27
N ASN A 116 -27.49 2.97 2.29
CA ASN A 116 -26.76 2.39 1.16
C ASN A 116 -25.71 3.35 0.57
N VAL A 117 -24.95 3.99 1.46
CA VAL A 117 -23.93 4.99 1.07
C VAL A 117 -22.80 4.29 0.33
N PRO A 118 -22.40 4.75 -0.85
CA PRO A 118 -21.21 4.26 -1.54
C PRO A 118 -19.96 4.40 -0.65
N PHE A 119 -19.36 3.26 -0.28
CA PHE A 119 -18.20 3.20 0.59
C PHE A 119 -17.03 2.54 -0.15
N ASN A 120 -16.06 3.35 -0.56
CA ASN A 120 -14.84 2.88 -1.21
C ASN A 120 -13.73 2.68 -0.19
N MET A 121 -13.12 1.50 -0.17
CA MET A 121 -12.12 1.11 0.84
C MET A 121 -10.83 0.63 0.19
N GLU A 122 -9.72 1.19 0.61
CA GLU A 122 -8.39 0.61 0.49
C GLU A 122 -7.87 0.27 1.90
N ALA A 123 -7.46 -0.97 2.08
CA ALA A 123 -7.08 -1.48 3.40
C ALA A 123 -5.74 -2.21 3.38
N ASP A 124 -5.49 -3.01 4.41
CA ASP A 124 -4.28 -3.83 4.58
C ASP A 124 -3.90 -4.60 3.31
N SER A 125 -2.61 -4.68 3.03
CA SER A 125 -2.13 -5.40 1.86
C SER A 125 -0.87 -6.21 2.16
N LEU A 126 -0.95 -7.53 2.00
CA LEU A 126 0.20 -8.42 2.08
C LEU A 126 0.79 -8.66 0.69
N ASN A 127 1.31 -7.59 0.11
CA ASN A 127 1.93 -7.64 -1.21
C ASN A 127 3.10 -8.60 -1.24
N CYS A 128 3.32 -9.22 -2.38
CA CYS A 128 4.41 -10.17 -2.53
C CYS A 128 5.26 -9.92 -3.77
N ILE A 129 6.49 -10.40 -3.68
CA ILE A 129 7.40 -10.52 -4.81
C ILE A 129 7.82 -11.99 -4.97
N VAL A 130 7.89 -12.46 -6.19
CA VAL A 130 8.30 -13.83 -6.56
C VAL A 130 9.56 -13.76 -7.40
N LEU A 131 10.57 -14.55 -7.07
CA LEU A 131 11.71 -14.79 -7.92
C LEU A 131 11.43 -15.99 -8.82
N GLY A 132 11.53 -15.84 -10.13
CA GLY A 132 11.36 -16.95 -11.07
C GLY A 132 12.40 -18.06 -10.90
N GLU A 133 12.03 -19.30 -11.27
CA GLU A 133 12.93 -20.44 -11.19
C GLU A 133 14.12 -20.32 -12.16
N ASP A 134 13.96 -19.58 -13.25
CA ASP A 134 14.99 -19.27 -14.25
C ASP A 134 16.08 -18.32 -13.73
N VAL A 135 15.80 -17.54 -12.70
CA VAL A 135 16.73 -16.53 -12.20
C VAL A 135 17.83 -17.15 -11.35
N THR A 136 19.08 -16.82 -11.65
CA THR A 136 20.27 -17.30 -10.96
C THR A 136 21.18 -16.13 -10.59
N PRO A 137 22.18 -16.29 -9.70
CA PRO A 137 23.14 -15.23 -9.36
C PRO A 137 23.89 -14.64 -10.55
N SER A 138 23.95 -15.36 -11.69
CA SER A 138 24.60 -14.90 -12.93
C SER A 138 23.68 -14.11 -13.85
N THR A 139 22.36 -14.09 -13.59
CA THR A 139 21.39 -13.33 -14.41
C THR A 139 21.15 -11.93 -13.86
N PRO A 140 20.89 -10.92 -14.69
CA PRO A 140 20.60 -9.55 -14.24
C PRO A 140 19.41 -9.45 -13.29
N GLU A 141 18.41 -10.32 -13.45
CA GLU A 141 17.18 -10.39 -12.67
C GLU A 141 17.45 -10.62 -11.20
N TRP A 142 18.55 -11.33 -10.83
CA TRP A 142 18.97 -11.53 -9.44
C TRP A 142 19.19 -10.21 -8.72
N ASN A 143 20.00 -9.33 -9.33
CA ASN A 143 20.27 -8.02 -8.75
C ASN A 143 19.05 -7.10 -8.78
N ILE A 144 18.20 -7.20 -9.81
CA ILE A 144 16.96 -6.47 -9.92
C ILE A 144 16.04 -6.84 -8.76
N PHE A 145 15.89 -8.13 -8.46
CA PHE A 145 15.10 -8.63 -7.34
C PHE A 145 15.59 -8.09 -5.98
N ILE A 146 16.87 -8.20 -5.70
CA ILE A 146 17.46 -7.72 -4.44
C ILE A 146 17.26 -6.20 -4.29
N LYS A 147 17.48 -5.43 -5.35
CA LYS A 147 17.27 -3.97 -5.35
C LYS A 147 15.81 -3.59 -5.09
N GLU A 148 14.86 -4.28 -5.73
CA GLU A 148 13.44 -3.98 -5.56
C GLU A 148 12.97 -4.34 -4.14
N VAL A 149 13.41 -5.50 -3.59
CA VAL A 149 13.14 -5.89 -2.20
C VAL A 149 13.68 -4.85 -1.22
N ARG A 150 14.97 -4.47 -1.34
CA ARG A 150 15.56 -3.44 -0.48
C ARG A 150 14.80 -2.13 -0.55
N LYS A 151 14.51 -1.65 -1.77
CA LYS A 151 13.77 -0.41 -2.01
C LYS A 151 12.42 -0.43 -1.29
N GLU A 152 11.66 -1.50 -1.43
CA GLU A 152 10.32 -1.59 -0.85
C GLU A 152 10.33 -1.76 0.68
N ILE A 153 11.37 -2.35 1.27
CA ILE A 153 11.55 -2.41 2.72
C ILE A 153 11.93 -1.03 3.29
N THR A 154 12.78 -0.27 2.59
CA THR A 154 13.41 0.93 3.18
C THR A 154 12.72 2.25 2.79
N LEU A 155 12.08 2.32 1.63
CA LEU A 155 11.41 3.54 1.17
C LEU A 155 10.27 3.91 2.13
N LYS A 156 10.32 5.16 2.66
CA LYS A 156 9.41 5.66 3.70
C LYS A 156 9.40 4.78 4.98
N ALA A 157 10.54 4.17 5.32
CA ALA A 157 10.65 3.20 6.40
C ALA A 157 9.61 2.07 6.28
N GLY A 158 9.35 1.58 5.06
CA GLY A 158 8.38 0.53 4.76
C GLY A 158 6.90 0.90 4.97
N GLN A 159 6.58 2.15 5.30
CA GLN A 159 5.22 2.61 5.57
C GLN A 159 4.46 2.92 4.28
N ARG A 160 4.30 1.91 3.44
CA ARG A 160 3.60 1.97 2.16
C ARG A 160 2.58 0.85 2.06
N CYS A 161 1.38 1.18 1.60
CA CYS A 161 0.33 0.20 1.33
C CYS A 161 0.76 -0.88 0.33
N THR A 162 1.67 -0.51 -0.59
CA THR A 162 2.25 -1.41 -1.59
C THR A 162 3.54 -2.09 -1.15
N GLY A 163 4.07 -1.83 0.06
CA GLY A 163 5.33 -2.42 0.52
C GLY A 163 5.34 -3.95 0.39
N ILE A 164 6.46 -4.51 -0.06
CA ILE A 164 6.63 -5.97 -0.13
C ILE A 164 6.69 -6.52 1.29
N ARG A 165 5.71 -7.34 1.66
CA ARG A 165 5.64 -8.01 2.97
C ARG A 165 6.08 -9.46 2.89
N ARG A 166 5.87 -10.10 1.73
CA ARG A 166 6.14 -11.52 1.50
C ARG A 166 7.03 -11.69 0.28
N ILE A 167 8.14 -12.41 0.46
CA ILE A 167 9.16 -12.64 -0.56
C ILE A 167 9.20 -14.14 -0.82
N PHE A 168 8.80 -14.58 -2.02
CA PHE A 168 8.77 -16.00 -2.39
C PHE A 168 9.95 -16.31 -3.33
N VAL A 169 10.75 -17.30 -2.94
CA VAL A 169 11.97 -17.68 -3.66
C VAL A 169 12.07 -19.19 -3.83
N PRO A 170 12.72 -19.71 -4.89
CA PRO A 170 12.98 -21.13 -4.99
C PRO A 170 13.78 -21.64 -3.77
N GLU A 171 13.37 -22.79 -3.21
CA GLU A 171 13.93 -23.35 -1.98
C GLU A 171 15.48 -23.47 -2.04
N ASN A 172 16.01 -23.91 -3.17
CA ASN A 172 17.45 -24.05 -3.39
C ASN A 172 18.24 -22.74 -3.52
N LYS A 173 17.57 -21.59 -3.55
CA LYS A 173 18.19 -20.25 -3.64
C LYS A 173 17.98 -19.42 -2.38
N MET A 174 17.27 -19.96 -1.40
CA MET A 174 16.83 -19.20 -0.23
C MET A 174 18.00 -18.70 0.61
N GLU A 175 19.01 -19.54 0.85
CA GLU A 175 20.17 -19.19 1.69
C GLU A 175 21.00 -18.05 1.08
N ASP A 176 21.28 -18.12 -0.21
CA ASP A 176 22.04 -17.08 -0.90
C ASP A 176 21.26 -15.75 -0.91
N LEU A 177 19.95 -15.82 -1.18
CA LEU A 177 19.12 -14.63 -1.29
C LEU A 177 18.94 -13.89 0.04
N TRP A 178 18.63 -14.57 1.15
CA TRP A 178 18.45 -13.84 2.39
C TRP A 178 19.76 -13.19 2.86
N ARG A 179 20.92 -13.81 2.61
CA ARG A 179 22.23 -13.24 2.91
C ARG A 179 22.51 -11.99 2.06
N GLU A 180 22.26 -12.06 0.76
CA GLU A 180 22.50 -10.93 -0.13
C GLU A 180 21.50 -9.79 0.10
N ILE A 181 20.23 -10.08 0.37
CA ILE A 181 19.24 -9.08 0.77
C ILE A 181 19.71 -8.42 2.09
N GLY A 182 20.12 -9.20 3.10
CA GLY A 182 20.65 -8.68 4.35
C GLY A 182 21.88 -7.78 4.15
N ALA A 183 22.84 -8.21 3.34
CA ALA A 183 24.01 -7.40 2.97
C ALA A 183 23.61 -6.10 2.24
N SER A 184 22.59 -6.16 1.39
CA SER A 184 22.07 -4.98 0.71
C SER A 184 21.33 -4.02 1.68
N LEU A 185 20.57 -4.54 2.65
CA LEU A 185 19.92 -3.76 3.69
C LEU A 185 20.92 -3.08 4.62
N ALA A 186 22.06 -3.73 4.91
CA ALA A 186 23.15 -3.18 5.73
C ALA A 186 23.75 -1.89 5.16
N GLN A 187 23.62 -1.66 3.85
CA GLN A 187 24.07 -0.44 3.19
C GLN A 187 23.10 0.74 3.37
N THR A 188 21.98 0.54 4.04
CA THR A 188 20.96 1.59 4.20
C THR A 188 21.35 2.51 5.35
N VAL A 189 21.73 3.73 5.02
CA VAL A 189 22.03 4.76 6.02
C VAL A 189 20.71 5.30 6.58
N ILE A 190 20.57 5.24 7.92
CA ILE A 190 19.37 5.64 8.64
C ILE A 190 19.68 6.91 9.43
N GLY A 191 18.79 7.89 9.48
CA GLY A 191 19.02 9.11 10.23
C GLY A 191 18.13 10.28 9.84
N ASP A 192 18.66 11.50 10.04
CA ASP A 192 17.97 12.74 9.66
C ASP A 192 17.85 12.82 8.12
N PRO A 193 16.64 12.91 7.56
CA PRO A 193 16.45 13.01 6.11
C PRO A 193 17.02 14.32 5.50
N LEU A 194 17.40 15.32 6.30
CA LEU A 194 18.12 16.49 5.83
C LEU A 194 19.57 16.18 5.44
N ASN A 195 20.15 15.10 5.96
CA ASN A 195 21.46 14.64 5.54
C ASN A 195 21.36 13.88 4.20
N ALA A 196 22.09 14.36 3.19
CA ALA A 196 22.06 13.83 1.83
C ALA A 196 22.50 12.35 1.70
N SER A 197 23.21 11.79 2.70
CA SER A 197 23.62 10.38 2.72
C SER A 197 22.51 9.45 3.25
N VAL A 198 21.54 9.97 4.00
CA VAL A 198 20.44 9.19 4.55
C VAL A 198 19.54 8.64 3.45
N ARG A 199 19.14 7.37 3.61
CA ARG A 199 18.26 6.64 2.69
C ARG A 199 16.98 6.17 3.35
N MET A 200 16.95 6.15 4.67
CA MET A 200 15.75 5.82 5.44
C MET A 200 15.65 6.73 6.67
N GLY A 201 14.56 7.44 6.80
CA GLY A 201 14.22 8.24 7.98
C GLY A 201 13.49 7.42 9.06
N SER A 202 12.89 8.13 10.03
CA SER A 202 12.05 7.51 11.06
C SER A 202 10.68 7.09 10.51
N LEU A 203 9.97 6.25 11.26
CA LEU A 203 8.54 6.05 11.10
C LEU A 203 7.78 7.35 11.48
N ALA A 204 6.49 7.40 11.15
CA ALA A 204 5.66 8.58 11.35
C ALA A 204 5.54 8.99 12.84
N GLY A 205 5.68 8.05 13.76
CA GLY A 205 5.67 8.33 15.20
C GLY A 205 5.97 7.11 16.04
N GLN A 206 6.10 7.32 17.36
CA GLN A 206 6.40 6.25 18.33
C GLN A 206 5.30 5.19 18.37
N THR A 207 4.03 5.59 18.25
CA THR A 207 2.91 4.67 18.20
C THR A 207 3.06 3.70 17.02
N GLN A 208 3.35 4.21 15.82
CA GLN A 208 3.54 3.38 14.64
C GLN A 208 4.73 2.44 14.79
N ARG A 209 5.83 2.91 15.39
CA ARG A 209 6.99 2.04 15.67
C ARG A 209 6.62 0.90 16.61
N ASN A 210 5.88 1.20 17.68
CA ASN A 210 5.47 0.20 18.66
C ASN A 210 4.52 -0.83 18.02
N GLU A 211 3.53 -0.38 17.24
CA GLU A 211 2.65 -1.25 16.47
C GLU A 211 3.44 -2.20 15.55
N VAL A 212 4.44 -1.68 14.81
CA VAL A 212 5.29 -2.53 13.95
C VAL A 212 6.02 -3.58 14.76
N LYS A 213 6.60 -3.21 15.91
CA LYS A 213 7.28 -4.18 16.81
C LYS A 213 6.33 -5.26 17.30
N GLU A 214 5.11 -4.89 17.71
CA GLU A 214 4.08 -5.84 18.13
C GLU A 214 3.68 -6.81 17.01
N GLN A 215 3.51 -6.31 15.79
CA GLN A 215 3.21 -7.18 14.66
C GLN A 215 4.37 -8.12 14.31
N ILE A 216 5.63 -7.63 14.41
CA ILE A 216 6.79 -8.51 14.24
C ILE A 216 6.83 -9.60 15.30
N GLN A 217 6.51 -9.30 16.56
CA GLN A 217 6.43 -10.34 17.61
C GLN A 217 5.40 -11.44 17.25
N LYS A 218 4.28 -11.09 16.62
CA LYS A 218 3.33 -12.10 16.13
C LYS A 218 3.92 -12.93 14.99
N LEU A 219 4.64 -12.29 14.05
CA LEU A 219 5.31 -12.98 12.94
C LEU A 219 6.37 -13.97 13.44
N LEU A 220 7.04 -13.65 14.57
CA LEU A 220 8.05 -14.52 15.16
C LEU A 220 7.50 -15.82 15.75
N ALA A 221 6.18 -15.98 15.84
CA ALA A 221 5.57 -17.27 16.21
C ALA A 221 5.88 -18.39 15.20
N SER A 222 6.13 -18.03 13.93
CA SER A 222 6.42 -18.97 12.85
C SER A 222 7.60 -18.58 11.96
N SER A 223 8.33 -17.53 12.34
CA SER A 223 9.46 -17.00 11.58
C SER A 223 10.61 -16.66 12.49
N GLN A 224 11.80 -16.50 11.93
CA GLN A 224 13.00 -16.04 12.67
C GLN A 224 13.60 -14.79 12.01
N ILE A 225 14.26 -13.93 12.81
CA ILE A 225 14.99 -12.78 12.27
C ILE A 225 16.30 -13.29 11.67
N VAL A 226 16.51 -13.03 10.38
CA VAL A 226 17.76 -13.35 9.68
C VAL A 226 18.59 -12.10 9.38
N TYR A 227 18.00 -10.91 9.47
CA TYR A 227 18.69 -9.63 9.39
C TYR A 227 17.93 -8.55 10.18
N GLY A 228 18.69 -7.62 10.77
CA GLY A 228 18.16 -6.48 11.52
C GLY A 228 17.97 -6.74 13.02
N SER A 229 17.48 -5.73 13.72
CA SER A 229 17.25 -5.77 15.17
C SER A 229 16.00 -5.00 15.54
N LEU A 230 15.30 -5.46 16.58
CA LEU A 230 14.17 -4.76 17.18
C LEU A 230 14.60 -3.81 18.30
N ASP A 231 15.80 -4.05 18.87
CA ASP A 231 16.24 -3.37 20.09
C ASP A 231 17.16 -2.18 19.80
N SER A 232 17.91 -2.24 18.70
CA SER A 232 18.91 -1.24 18.35
C SER A 232 18.80 -0.78 16.91
N VAL A 233 19.11 0.49 16.67
CA VAL A 233 19.27 1.08 15.35
C VAL A 233 20.38 2.13 15.41
N GLU A 234 21.31 2.04 14.49
CA GLU A 234 22.31 3.09 14.30
C GLU A 234 21.72 4.21 13.42
N VAL A 235 21.87 5.45 13.87
CA VAL A 235 21.35 6.62 13.16
C VAL A 235 22.43 7.68 13.04
N ILE A 236 22.40 8.44 11.97
CA ILE A 236 23.28 9.59 11.78
C ILE A 236 22.50 10.90 11.87
N ASP A 237 23.11 11.90 12.45
CA ASP A 237 22.55 13.25 12.65
C ASP A 237 21.17 13.28 13.32
N ALA A 238 20.88 12.25 14.13
CA ALA A 238 19.61 12.10 14.84
C ALA A 238 19.81 11.40 16.18
N ASP A 239 18.79 11.49 17.05
CA ASP A 239 18.76 10.78 18.34
C ASP A 239 17.80 9.58 18.24
N ALA A 240 18.36 8.38 18.26
CA ALA A 240 17.59 7.12 18.18
C ALA A 240 16.56 6.97 19.31
N ASN A 241 16.80 7.59 20.48
CA ASN A 241 15.90 7.51 21.63
C ASN A 241 14.70 8.46 21.54
N LYS A 242 14.87 9.58 20.81
CA LYS A 242 13.82 10.58 20.63
C LYS A 242 13.00 10.34 19.36
N GLY A 243 13.63 9.86 18.30
CA GLY A 243 12.97 9.55 17.03
C GLY A 243 12.32 8.15 17.00
N ALA A 244 11.35 7.98 16.11
CA ALA A 244 10.72 6.69 15.86
C ALA A 244 11.55 5.84 14.87
N PHE A 245 12.86 5.80 15.04
CA PHE A 245 13.76 5.05 14.18
C PHE A 245 13.66 3.54 14.42
N MET A 246 13.87 2.76 13.38
CA MET A 246 13.86 1.30 13.41
C MET A 246 14.80 0.75 12.36
N SER A 247 15.54 -0.32 12.69
CA SER A 247 16.33 -1.06 11.71
C SER A 247 15.41 -1.75 10.69
N PRO A 248 15.79 -1.86 9.41
CA PRO A 248 15.16 -2.81 8.50
C PRO A 248 15.27 -4.23 9.05
N VAL A 249 14.21 -5.01 8.96
CA VAL A 249 14.12 -6.39 9.45
C VAL A 249 13.75 -7.33 8.31
N LEU A 250 14.55 -8.37 8.13
CA LEU A 250 14.23 -9.50 7.28
C LEU A 250 13.92 -10.71 8.15
N LEU A 251 12.72 -11.23 8.03
CA LEU A 251 12.29 -12.47 8.65
C LEU A 251 12.41 -13.62 7.65
N MET A 252 12.62 -14.83 8.15
CA MET A 252 12.61 -16.06 7.37
C MET A 252 11.60 -17.04 7.94
N ASN A 253 10.79 -17.62 7.06
CA ASN A 253 9.88 -18.70 7.38
C ASN A 253 10.11 -19.87 6.42
N GLU A 254 10.46 -21.04 6.96
CA GLU A 254 10.79 -22.24 6.17
C GLU A 254 9.56 -23.08 5.80
N ASN A 255 8.42 -22.86 6.46
CA ASN A 255 7.19 -23.65 6.30
C ASN A 255 6.00 -22.79 5.88
N PRO A 256 6.04 -22.14 4.70
CA PRO A 256 5.09 -21.10 4.35
C PRO A 256 3.63 -21.56 4.22
N PHE A 257 3.38 -22.82 3.94
CA PHE A 257 2.00 -23.34 3.84
C PHE A 257 1.32 -23.56 5.20
N THR A 258 2.09 -23.64 6.27
CA THR A 258 1.57 -23.86 7.64
C THR A 258 1.68 -22.63 8.52
N ALA A 259 2.45 -21.65 8.13
CA ALA A 259 2.70 -20.39 8.84
C ALA A 259 1.60 -19.37 8.56
N LYS A 260 0.54 -19.37 9.36
CA LYS A 260 -0.59 -18.45 9.19
C LYS A 260 -0.19 -16.98 9.35
N GLU A 261 0.70 -16.70 10.30
CA GLU A 261 1.09 -15.35 10.67
C GLU A 261 1.68 -14.57 9.48
N ALA A 262 2.54 -15.21 8.68
CA ALA A 262 3.14 -14.58 7.50
C ALA A 262 2.12 -14.20 6.41
N HIS A 263 0.93 -14.78 6.46
CA HIS A 263 -0.16 -14.52 5.51
C HIS A 263 -1.34 -13.76 6.10
N GLU A 264 -1.30 -13.43 7.39
CA GLU A 264 -2.40 -12.75 8.09
C GLU A 264 -1.96 -11.43 8.75
N VAL A 265 -0.71 -11.34 9.19
CA VAL A 265 -0.19 -10.18 9.93
C VAL A 265 0.54 -9.23 9.00
N GLU A 266 0.10 -7.97 8.96
CA GLU A 266 0.81 -6.88 8.31
C GLU A 266 1.58 -6.06 9.35
N ALA A 267 2.90 -6.09 9.29
CA ALA A 267 3.76 -5.14 10.01
C ALA A 267 4.04 -3.94 9.08
N PHE A 268 3.35 -2.82 9.32
CA PHE A 268 3.39 -1.64 8.45
C PHE A 268 4.63 -0.78 8.68
N GLY A 269 5.80 -1.37 8.41
CA GLY A 269 7.12 -0.82 8.65
C GLY A 269 8.20 -1.46 7.78
N PRO A 270 9.48 -1.25 8.10
CA PRO A 270 10.60 -1.74 7.29
C PRO A 270 10.88 -3.23 7.52
N VAL A 271 9.89 -4.07 7.24
CA VAL A 271 9.95 -5.52 7.48
C VAL A 271 9.34 -6.32 6.36
N SER A 272 9.98 -7.44 6.02
CA SER A 272 9.46 -8.44 5.08
C SER A 272 9.83 -9.84 5.53
N THR A 273 9.08 -10.85 5.07
CA THR A 273 9.34 -12.26 5.36
C THR A 273 9.70 -12.99 4.08
N ILE A 274 10.89 -13.62 4.05
CA ILE A 274 11.32 -14.50 2.96
C ILE A 274 10.86 -15.93 3.21
N MET A 275 10.34 -16.59 2.17
CA MET A 275 9.70 -17.90 2.24
C MET A 275 10.05 -18.74 1.01
N PRO A 276 10.34 -20.04 1.16
CA PRO A 276 10.66 -20.92 0.04
C PRO A 276 9.42 -21.41 -0.69
N TYR A 277 9.61 -21.70 -1.97
CA TYR A 277 8.69 -22.52 -2.75
C TYR A 277 9.46 -23.59 -3.55
N LYS A 278 8.81 -24.70 -3.92
CA LYS A 278 9.46 -25.82 -4.63
C LYS A 278 9.19 -25.78 -6.12
N LYS A 279 8.02 -25.35 -6.54
CA LYS A 279 7.59 -25.25 -7.94
C LYS A 279 6.70 -24.03 -8.17
N ALA A 280 6.57 -23.59 -9.41
CA ALA A 280 5.82 -22.38 -9.78
C ALA A 280 4.37 -22.37 -9.23
N GLU A 281 3.70 -23.54 -9.19
CA GLU A 281 2.35 -23.65 -8.62
C GLU A 281 2.31 -23.33 -7.13
N ASP A 282 3.38 -23.64 -6.39
CA ASP A 282 3.47 -23.32 -4.97
C ASP A 282 3.59 -21.78 -4.78
N ALA A 283 4.40 -21.11 -5.60
CA ALA A 283 4.52 -19.65 -5.56
C ALA A 283 3.16 -18.97 -5.83
N ILE A 284 2.40 -19.47 -6.81
CA ILE A 284 1.05 -19.01 -7.10
C ILE A 284 0.12 -19.25 -5.90
N ALA A 285 0.13 -20.45 -5.32
CA ALA A 285 -0.69 -20.77 -4.16
C ALA A 285 -0.36 -19.89 -2.95
N LEU A 286 0.93 -19.74 -2.63
CA LEU A 286 1.42 -18.89 -1.54
C LEU A 286 1.02 -17.43 -1.72
N SER A 287 1.09 -16.89 -2.95
CA SER A 287 0.69 -15.52 -3.22
C SER A 287 -0.76 -15.24 -2.82
N LYS A 288 -1.65 -16.22 -3.04
CA LYS A 288 -3.08 -16.14 -2.74
C LYS A 288 -3.42 -16.23 -1.25
N LEU A 289 -2.55 -16.82 -0.42
CA LEU A 289 -2.79 -16.98 1.02
C LEU A 289 -2.94 -15.63 1.75
N GLY A 290 -2.45 -14.52 1.18
CA GLY A 290 -2.71 -13.18 1.68
C GLY A 290 -4.16 -12.71 1.53
N LYS A 291 -5.04 -13.47 0.90
CA LYS A 291 -6.48 -13.21 0.74
C LYS A 291 -6.81 -11.89 0.04
N GLY A 292 -5.91 -11.43 -0.80
CA GLY A 292 -6.01 -10.17 -1.54
C GLY A 292 -4.85 -9.22 -1.25
N SER A 293 -4.40 -8.51 -2.27
CA SER A 293 -3.40 -7.47 -2.14
C SER A 293 -3.54 -6.41 -3.23
N LEU A 294 -2.87 -5.27 -3.05
CA LEU A 294 -2.80 -4.20 -4.04
C LEU A 294 -1.93 -4.59 -5.23
N VAL A 295 -0.80 -5.25 -4.94
CA VAL A 295 0.19 -5.56 -5.97
C VAL A 295 0.95 -6.85 -5.68
N SER A 296 1.31 -7.55 -6.75
CA SER A 296 2.31 -8.61 -6.75
C SER A 296 3.33 -8.33 -7.84
N THR A 297 4.58 -8.78 -7.65
CA THR A 297 5.62 -8.72 -8.68
C THR A 297 6.19 -10.11 -8.91
N ILE A 298 6.45 -10.46 -10.15
CA ILE A 298 7.31 -11.58 -10.51
C ILE A 298 8.54 -11.08 -11.23
N VAL A 299 9.71 -11.53 -10.81
CA VAL A 299 10.99 -11.23 -11.45
C VAL A 299 11.46 -12.46 -12.20
N THR A 300 11.43 -12.41 -13.51
CA THR A 300 11.77 -13.54 -14.41
C THR A 300 12.06 -13.02 -15.83
N ALA A 301 12.99 -13.64 -16.53
CA ALA A 301 13.21 -13.43 -17.96
C ALA A 301 12.40 -14.40 -18.84
N ASP A 302 11.83 -15.46 -18.27
CA ASP A 302 11.05 -16.46 -18.98
C ASP A 302 9.57 -16.04 -19.10
N HIS A 303 9.14 -15.80 -20.34
CA HIS A 303 7.77 -15.41 -20.65
C HIS A 303 6.70 -16.48 -20.25
N LYS A 304 7.05 -17.76 -20.23
CA LYS A 304 6.11 -18.82 -19.85
C LYS A 304 5.89 -18.81 -18.34
N ILE A 305 6.96 -18.66 -17.55
CA ILE A 305 6.89 -18.50 -16.10
C ILE A 305 6.09 -17.24 -15.77
N ALA A 306 6.36 -16.12 -16.45
CA ALA A 306 5.60 -14.88 -16.25
C ALA A 306 4.11 -15.07 -16.55
N GLN A 307 3.76 -15.69 -17.69
CA GLN A 307 2.38 -15.96 -18.07
C GLN A 307 1.67 -16.89 -17.07
N GLN A 308 2.32 -17.98 -16.67
CA GLN A 308 1.77 -18.92 -15.69
C GLN A 308 1.45 -18.24 -14.37
N TYR A 309 2.37 -17.42 -13.86
CA TYR A 309 2.16 -16.68 -12.62
C TYR A 309 1.03 -15.65 -12.77
N VAL A 310 1.06 -14.81 -13.80
CA VAL A 310 0.05 -13.77 -14.02
C VAL A 310 -1.35 -14.39 -14.10
N VAL A 311 -1.55 -15.38 -14.94
CA VAL A 311 -2.87 -16.05 -15.09
C VAL A 311 -3.28 -16.73 -13.79
N GLY A 312 -2.34 -17.41 -13.12
CA GLY A 312 -2.61 -18.14 -11.90
C GLY A 312 -2.92 -17.28 -10.69
N ALA A 313 -2.33 -16.09 -10.56
CA ALA A 313 -2.41 -15.23 -9.38
C ALA A 313 -3.34 -14.02 -9.52
N ALA A 314 -3.69 -13.59 -10.73
CA ALA A 314 -4.34 -12.31 -11.03
C ALA A 314 -5.61 -12.04 -10.21
N SER A 315 -6.43 -13.05 -9.92
CA SER A 315 -7.68 -12.89 -9.17
C SER A 315 -7.51 -12.43 -7.71
N HIS A 316 -6.28 -12.47 -7.18
CA HIS A 316 -5.97 -12.11 -5.78
C HIS A 316 -5.16 -10.83 -5.65
N HIS A 317 -4.82 -10.17 -6.74
CA HIS A 317 -4.00 -8.96 -6.74
C HIS A 317 -4.64 -7.87 -7.59
N GLY A 318 -4.58 -6.63 -7.13
CA GLY A 318 -5.09 -5.47 -7.88
C GLY A 318 -4.31 -5.24 -9.18
N ARG A 319 -3.00 -5.48 -9.13
CA ARG A 319 -2.13 -5.50 -10.32
C ARG A 319 -0.97 -6.47 -10.13
N ILE A 320 -0.37 -6.90 -11.25
CA ILE A 320 0.84 -7.71 -11.26
C ILE A 320 1.89 -7.00 -12.12
N LEU A 321 3.09 -6.81 -11.57
CA LEU A 321 4.25 -6.33 -12.29
C LEU A 321 5.11 -7.54 -12.71
N VAL A 322 5.38 -7.67 -14.00
CA VAL A 322 6.43 -8.56 -14.51
C VAL A 322 7.70 -7.72 -14.72
N LEU A 323 8.77 -8.09 -14.04
CA LEU A 323 10.01 -7.33 -14.02
C LEU A 323 11.18 -8.18 -14.49
N ASN A 324 11.93 -7.66 -15.45
CA ASN A 324 13.14 -8.26 -16.01
C ASN A 324 14.14 -7.18 -16.43
N ASN A 325 15.27 -7.59 -16.96
CA ASN A 325 16.32 -6.65 -17.37
C ASN A 325 15.89 -5.71 -18.51
N GLU A 326 14.97 -6.12 -19.38
CA GLU A 326 14.51 -5.30 -20.50
C GLU A 326 13.66 -4.11 -20.03
N CYS A 327 12.82 -4.30 -19.00
CA CYS A 327 11.89 -3.28 -18.52
C CYS A 327 12.31 -2.58 -17.23
N ALA A 328 13.31 -3.08 -16.49
CA ALA A 328 13.64 -2.60 -15.16
C ALA A 328 14.01 -1.11 -15.08
N LYS A 329 14.63 -0.56 -16.14
CA LYS A 329 15.03 0.86 -16.18
C LYS A 329 13.85 1.81 -16.41
N GLU A 330 12.82 1.35 -17.11
CA GLU A 330 11.64 2.15 -17.47
C GLU A 330 10.44 1.88 -16.57
N SER A 331 10.50 0.79 -15.78
CA SER A 331 9.45 0.40 -14.85
C SER A 331 9.28 1.43 -13.75
N THR A 332 8.02 1.72 -13.39
CA THR A 332 7.68 2.49 -12.20
C THR A 332 7.98 1.74 -10.90
N GLY A 333 8.28 0.44 -10.99
CA GLY A 333 8.56 -0.46 -9.87
C GLY A 333 7.29 -1.01 -9.21
N HIS A 334 7.51 -1.87 -8.24
CA HIS A 334 6.44 -2.59 -7.52
C HIS A 334 5.37 -1.65 -6.95
N GLY A 335 5.81 -0.59 -6.31
CA GLY A 335 4.94 0.27 -5.49
C GLY A 335 4.16 1.35 -6.24
N SER A 336 4.37 1.57 -7.54
CA SER A 336 3.78 2.70 -8.25
C SER A 336 2.95 2.25 -9.45
N PRO A 337 1.62 2.45 -9.43
CA PRO A 337 0.78 2.14 -10.59
C PRO A 337 1.03 3.14 -11.73
N LEU A 338 0.79 2.69 -12.95
CA LEU A 338 0.67 3.60 -14.09
C LEU A 338 -0.66 4.37 -14.00
N PRO A 339 -0.76 5.59 -14.59
CA PRO A 339 -1.94 6.45 -14.43
C PRO A 339 -3.28 5.84 -14.85
N LEU A 340 -3.29 4.85 -15.72
CA LEU A 340 -4.51 4.18 -16.19
C LEU A 340 -4.80 2.86 -15.46
N LEU A 341 -3.89 2.41 -14.59
CA LEU A 341 -4.09 1.20 -13.79
C LEU A 341 -4.84 1.51 -12.52
N VAL A 342 -5.70 0.58 -12.11
CA VAL A 342 -6.41 0.66 -10.85
C VAL A 342 -5.42 0.53 -9.69
N HIS A 343 -5.49 1.46 -8.73
CA HIS A 343 -4.86 1.32 -7.43
C HIS A 343 -5.91 0.84 -6.43
N GLY A 344 -5.96 -0.44 -6.22
CA GLY A 344 -6.92 -1.12 -5.37
C GLY A 344 -6.63 -2.61 -5.42
N GLY A 345 -7.39 -3.40 -4.70
CA GLY A 345 -7.20 -4.84 -4.70
C GLY A 345 -8.38 -5.59 -4.08
N PRO A 346 -8.54 -6.87 -4.39
CA PRO A 346 -9.64 -7.68 -3.91
C PRO A 346 -9.50 -8.06 -2.44
N GLY A 347 -10.58 -8.55 -1.85
CA GLY A 347 -10.59 -9.18 -0.54
C GLY A 347 -10.05 -8.27 0.56
N ARG A 348 -8.97 -8.71 1.21
CA ARG A 348 -8.30 -8.00 2.30
C ARG A 348 -7.92 -6.55 1.94
N ALA A 349 -7.54 -6.29 0.70
CA ALA A 349 -7.18 -4.95 0.24
C ALA A 349 -8.38 -3.99 0.12
N GLY A 350 -9.57 -4.42 0.45
CA GLY A 350 -10.76 -3.59 0.58
C GLY A 350 -11.77 -3.69 -0.56
N GLY A 351 -11.37 -4.14 -1.73
CA GLY A 351 -12.23 -4.29 -2.91
C GLY A 351 -12.57 -2.98 -3.63
N GLY A 352 -12.02 -1.84 -3.16
CA GLY A 352 -12.24 -0.52 -3.75
C GLY A 352 -11.19 -0.14 -4.79
N GLU A 353 -11.40 1.04 -5.37
CA GLU A 353 -10.45 1.71 -6.24
C GLU A 353 -10.06 3.05 -5.62
N GLU A 354 -8.77 3.29 -5.41
CA GLU A 354 -8.27 4.59 -5.00
C GLU A 354 -7.41 5.14 -6.13
N MET A 355 -7.93 6.08 -6.89
CA MET A 355 -7.25 6.54 -8.08
C MET A 355 -7.79 7.85 -8.61
N GLY A 356 -6.94 8.57 -9.35
CA GLY A 356 -7.33 9.69 -10.17
C GLY A 356 -7.91 9.28 -11.55
N GLY A 357 -8.04 10.27 -12.44
CA GLY A 357 -8.50 10.08 -13.81
C GLY A 357 -10.01 9.81 -13.96
N LYS A 358 -10.40 9.42 -15.15
CA LYS A 358 -11.83 9.27 -15.52
C LYS A 358 -12.58 8.27 -14.64
N ARG A 359 -11.94 7.16 -14.26
CA ARG A 359 -12.57 6.14 -13.42
C ARG A 359 -12.93 6.70 -12.04
N GLY A 360 -12.00 7.43 -11.41
CA GLY A 360 -12.23 8.07 -10.11
C GLY A 360 -13.41 9.04 -10.14
N VAL A 361 -13.56 9.86 -11.20
CA VAL A 361 -14.67 10.81 -11.36
C VAL A 361 -16.03 10.11 -11.37
N MET A 362 -16.11 8.91 -11.97
CA MET A 362 -17.37 8.17 -12.10
C MET A 362 -17.99 7.75 -10.76
N HIS A 363 -17.20 7.65 -9.68
CA HIS A 363 -17.72 7.34 -8.35
C HIS A 363 -18.62 8.45 -7.77
N TYR A 364 -18.47 9.67 -8.25
CA TYR A 364 -19.16 10.87 -7.76
C TYR A 364 -20.31 11.33 -8.66
N LEU A 365 -20.58 10.56 -9.72
CA LEU A 365 -21.64 10.84 -10.67
C LEU A 365 -22.77 9.81 -10.58
N GLN A 366 -23.98 10.27 -10.84
CA GLN A 366 -25.18 9.44 -11.02
C GLN A 366 -25.54 9.37 -12.50
N ARG A 367 -25.99 8.19 -12.96
CA ARG A 367 -26.47 7.94 -14.33
C ARG A 367 -27.99 7.98 -14.39
#